data_0a4ade8a886328272ee835ee624d9b00
#
_entry.id   0a4ade8a886328272ee835ee624d9b00
#
_cell.length_a   1.000
_cell.length_b   1.000
_cell.length_c   1.000
_cell.angle_alpha   90.00
_cell.angle_beta   90.00
_cell.angle_gamma   90.00
#
_symmetry.space_group_name_H-M   'P 1'
#
loop_
_entity.id
_entity.type
_entity.pdbx_description
1 polymer ?
#
loop_
_entity_poly.entity_id
_entity_poly.type
_entity_poly.pdbx_seq_one_letter_code
_entity_poly.pdbx_strand_id
1 'polypeptide(L)'
;EREELAGVVVGLGMEGAGEGGAGDRRNDGPVTCAAWICRRSEKHHYYSRQQEVDQQQQRGSLVVMGRPGSCGAPPILEIFSFDAKSASLSPSPVAECVIDGDPLGFAVHPSGDEIVCSTASGCRLFELQGHDSNLKLLGKDLHPLQAAGRQKCLAFSTDGSKFVSGGMDGHLRVFEWPSLHVILHEPKAHKSFRDMDISLDSEFLASTSTDGSARIWKINDGVPLISLTRNSDEKIECCRFSRDGTKPFLFCTVQKGNKVVTAVWDISTWNKIGYKKLLRKPVSNLSISLDGKYLALGSNDGDICVVEVKKMEICHWSKKLHLGTCISSIEFCPTERVLLSTSSQWGAIVTRLTVPADWKEWQIYLLLLGLFLASLVLFYVIYENSDSFWNFPLGSDQPARPSLLKTFASDPQAVDDQSVW
;
A
#
# COMPACT_ATOMS: atom_id res chain seq x y z
N GLU A 1 2.80 13.33 -29.11
CA GLU A 1 4.09 12.71 -28.77
C GLU A 1 4.31 12.90 -27.27
N ARG A 2 3.91 11.91 -26.48
CA ARG A 2 4.28 11.80 -25.07
C ARG A 2 5.20 10.60 -25.01
N GLU A 3 6.45 10.85 -24.62
CA GLU A 3 7.43 9.83 -24.34
C GLU A 3 6.87 8.80 -23.36
N GLU A 4 6.83 7.55 -23.79
CA GLU A 4 6.55 6.39 -22.94
C GLU A 4 7.73 6.24 -21.97
N LEU A 5 7.59 6.77 -20.76
CA LEU A 5 8.45 6.43 -19.65
C LEU A 5 8.15 4.97 -19.26
N ALA A 6 8.94 4.08 -19.83
CA ALA A 6 8.92 2.67 -19.51
C ALA A 6 9.29 2.46 -18.04
N GLY A 7 8.31 2.08 -17.22
CA GLY A 7 8.60 1.53 -15.90
C GLY A 7 9.39 0.24 -16.06
N VAL A 8 10.44 0.07 -15.25
CA VAL A 8 11.23 -1.16 -15.23
C VAL A 8 10.33 -2.28 -14.73
N VAL A 9 9.91 -3.15 -15.63
CA VAL A 9 9.16 -4.37 -15.33
C VAL A 9 10.21 -5.48 -15.17
N VAL A 10 10.37 -5.97 -13.96
CA VAL A 10 11.18 -7.16 -13.70
C VAL A 10 10.22 -8.34 -13.63
N GLY A 11 10.08 -9.05 -14.74
CA GLY A 11 9.31 -10.30 -14.81
C GLY A 11 10.18 -11.48 -14.40
N LEU A 12 9.66 -12.34 -13.54
CA LEU A 12 10.21 -13.68 -13.35
C LEU A 12 9.81 -14.53 -14.56
N GLY A 13 10.77 -14.68 -15.50
CA GLY A 13 10.76 -15.70 -16.54
C GLY A 13 9.99 -15.39 -17.81
N MET A 14 10.71 -15.05 -18.83
CA MET A 14 10.71 -15.60 -20.19
C MET A 14 11.86 -14.96 -20.97
N GLU A 15 13.05 -15.50 -20.87
CA GLU A 15 14.06 -15.36 -21.90
C GLU A 15 13.90 -16.52 -22.92
N GLY A 16 14.07 -16.15 -24.17
CA GLY A 16 13.78 -16.95 -25.34
C GLY A 16 14.45 -18.30 -25.41
N ALA A 17 13.83 -19.18 -26.17
CA ALA A 17 14.29 -20.50 -26.56
C ALA A 17 15.74 -20.47 -27.08
N GLY A 18 16.66 -20.94 -26.24
CA GLY A 18 18.01 -21.36 -26.57
C GLY A 18 18.20 -22.80 -26.08
N GLU A 19 18.52 -23.68 -26.98
CA GLU A 19 18.78 -25.09 -26.72
C GLU A 19 19.90 -25.33 -25.71
N GLY A 20 19.69 -26.21 -24.75
CA GLY A 20 20.73 -26.95 -24.04
C GLY A 20 20.92 -26.64 -22.57
N GLY A 21 20.43 -27.53 -21.70
CA GLY A 21 20.80 -27.58 -20.30
C GLY A 21 19.65 -28.07 -19.41
N ALA A 22 19.72 -29.33 -18.96
CA ALA A 22 18.84 -29.86 -17.92
C ALA A 22 19.15 -29.12 -16.60
N GLY A 23 18.34 -28.13 -16.25
CA GLY A 23 18.47 -27.39 -15.00
C GLY A 23 17.48 -26.23 -14.97
N ASP A 24 16.53 -26.35 -14.08
CA ASP A 24 15.69 -25.25 -13.58
C ASP A 24 14.41 -24.88 -14.37
N ARG A 25 13.47 -25.83 -14.44
CA ARG A 25 12.09 -25.56 -14.91
C ARG A 25 11.12 -25.16 -13.79
N ARG A 26 11.59 -24.69 -12.62
CA ARG A 26 10.72 -24.44 -11.45
C ARG A 26 10.09 -23.05 -11.41
N ASN A 27 10.48 -22.11 -12.26
CA ASN A 27 10.00 -20.72 -12.19
C ASN A 27 8.81 -20.37 -13.08
N ASP A 28 8.35 -21.26 -13.96
CA ASP A 28 7.34 -20.96 -14.98
C ASP A 28 5.91 -21.43 -14.63
N GLY A 29 5.65 -21.85 -13.41
CA GLY A 29 4.32 -22.32 -13.01
C GLY A 29 3.36 -21.18 -12.67
N PRO A 30 2.03 -21.38 -12.88
CA PRO A 30 1.02 -20.39 -12.52
C PRO A 30 1.05 -20.07 -11.02
N VAL A 31 0.87 -18.79 -10.68
CA VAL A 31 0.71 -18.29 -9.31
C VAL A 31 -0.75 -17.90 -9.09
N THR A 32 -1.42 -18.54 -8.14
CA THR A 32 -2.84 -18.25 -7.86
C THR A 32 -3.03 -17.05 -6.98
N CYS A 33 -2.16 -16.86 -6.01
CA CYS A 33 -2.19 -15.75 -5.04
C CYS A 33 -0.79 -15.41 -4.56
N ALA A 34 -0.58 -14.16 -4.17
CA ALA A 34 0.65 -13.71 -3.52
C ALA A 34 0.33 -12.59 -2.53
N ALA A 35 1.16 -12.45 -1.50
CA ALA A 35 1.05 -11.39 -0.51
C ALA A 35 2.42 -10.96 0.02
N TRP A 36 2.53 -9.69 0.43
CA TRP A 36 3.70 -9.16 1.10
C TRP A 36 3.75 -9.60 2.56
N ILE A 37 4.95 -9.92 3.03
CA ILE A 37 5.26 -10.21 4.43
C ILE A 37 6.24 -9.16 4.92
N CYS A 38 5.84 -8.41 5.95
CA CYS A 38 6.70 -7.40 6.58
C CYS A 38 6.97 -7.81 8.03
N ARG A 39 8.12 -8.43 8.29
CA ARG A 39 8.52 -8.85 9.64
C ARG A 39 9.09 -7.68 10.42
N ARG A 40 8.64 -7.50 11.66
CA ARG A 40 9.25 -6.58 12.61
C ARG A 40 10.51 -7.24 13.16
N SER A 41 11.68 -6.64 12.92
CA SER A 41 12.91 -7.11 13.55
C SER A 41 12.83 -6.87 15.06
N GLU A 42 12.72 -7.94 15.84
CA GLU A 42 12.96 -7.90 17.28
C GLU A 42 14.46 -7.75 17.53
N LYS A 43 14.96 -6.52 17.48
CA LYS A 43 16.25 -6.24 18.10
C LYS A 43 16.02 -5.68 19.49
N HIS A 44 16.54 -6.40 20.48
CA HIS A 44 16.62 -6.11 21.89
C HIS A 44 16.67 -4.61 22.21
N HIS A 45 15.80 -4.19 23.10
CA HIS A 45 15.90 -2.97 23.88
C HIS A 45 17.25 -2.90 24.64
N TYR A 46 18.30 -2.44 23.98
CA TYR A 46 19.48 -1.85 24.63
C TYR A 46 20.32 -1.17 23.54
N TYR A 47 20.37 0.13 23.55
CA TYR A 47 21.31 1.11 22.99
C TYR A 47 20.65 2.27 22.24
N SER A 48 20.79 3.40 22.91
CA SER A 48 20.85 4.82 22.52
C SER A 48 20.27 5.32 21.19
N ARG A 49 19.57 6.40 21.34
CA ARG A 49 18.82 7.29 20.43
C ARG A 49 19.52 7.79 19.15
N GLN A 50 20.78 7.45 18.90
CA GLN A 50 21.56 7.95 17.76
C GLN A 50 21.67 6.99 16.58
N GLN A 51 21.15 5.76 16.69
CA GLN A 51 21.17 4.75 15.61
C GLN A 51 19.80 4.53 14.93
N GLU A 52 18.78 5.29 15.25
CA GLU A 52 17.44 5.12 14.67
C GLU A 52 17.37 5.48 13.17
N VAL A 53 18.28 6.30 12.66
CA VAL A 53 18.27 6.72 11.24
C VAL A 53 18.85 5.65 10.31
N ASP A 54 19.82 4.85 10.77
CA ASP A 54 20.43 3.78 9.96
C ASP A 54 19.69 2.43 10.09
N GLN A 55 18.84 2.24 11.10
CA GLN A 55 18.11 0.99 11.33
C GLN A 55 16.82 0.85 10.51
N GLN A 56 16.35 1.91 9.86
CA GLN A 56 15.20 1.85 8.95
C GLN A 56 15.51 1.11 7.63
N GLN A 57 16.78 0.81 7.35
CA GLN A 57 17.26 0.30 6.07
C GLN A 57 17.42 -1.23 6.01
N GLN A 58 17.04 -1.98 7.05
CA GLN A 58 17.23 -3.45 7.10
C GLN A 58 15.96 -4.25 7.44
N ARG A 59 14.78 -3.75 7.07
CA ARG A 59 13.57 -4.57 7.09
C ARG A 59 13.50 -5.36 5.79
N GLY A 60 13.90 -6.62 5.81
CA GLY A 60 13.73 -7.52 4.67
C GLY A 60 12.24 -7.70 4.38
N SER A 61 11.77 -7.24 3.24
CA SER A 61 10.43 -7.57 2.77
C SER A 61 10.48 -8.94 2.11
N LEU A 62 9.52 -9.78 2.46
CA LEU A 62 9.35 -11.10 1.86
C LEU A 62 8.04 -11.13 1.09
N VAL A 63 7.92 -12.06 0.17
CA VAL A 63 6.69 -12.32 -0.58
C VAL A 63 6.34 -13.80 -0.45
N VAL A 64 5.12 -14.11 -0.01
CA VAL A 64 4.57 -15.46 -0.10
C VAL A 64 3.83 -15.60 -1.43
N MET A 65 4.04 -16.72 -2.10
CA MET A 65 3.35 -17.10 -3.34
C MET A 65 2.75 -18.49 -3.20
N GLY A 66 1.54 -18.64 -3.72
CA GLY A 66 0.85 -19.92 -3.79
C GLY A 66 0.86 -20.46 -5.21
N ARG A 67 1.40 -21.67 -5.39
CA ARG A 67 1.35 -22.39 -6.67
C ARG A 67 0.37 -23.53 -6.58
N PRO A 68 -0.54 -23.67 -7.55
CA PRO A 68 -1.45 -24.79 -7.61
C PRO A 68 -0.70 -26.07 -7.99
N GLY A 69 -1.24 -27.19 -7.60
CA GLY A 69 -0.74 -28.49 -8.04
C GLY A 69 -0.88 -28.65 -9.56
N SER A 70 0.09 -29.30 -10.17
CA SER A 70 0.06 -29.67 -11.57
C SER A 70 0.29 -31.17 -11.72
N CYS A 71 0.15 -31.72 -12.95
CA CYS A 71 0.30 -33.13 -13.20
C CYS A 71 1.67 -33.63 -12.71
N GLY A 72 1.69 -34.30 -11.54
CA GLY A 72 2.91 -34.84 -10.91
C GLY A 72 3.62 -33.93 -9.90
N ALA A 73 3.15 -32.73 -9.65
CA ALA A 73 3.67 -31.83 -8.62
C ALA A 73 2.58 -31.41 -7.63
N PRO A 74 2.82 -31.52 -6.31
CA PRO A 74 1.88 -31.08 -5.30
C PRO A 74 1.78 -29.55 -5.27
N PRO A 75 0.68 -28.98 -4.74
CA PRO A 75 0.58 -27.55 -4.49
C PRO A 75 1.57 -27.13 -3.39
N ILE A 76 2.18 -25.97 -3.58
CA ILE A 76 3.21 -25.44 -2.67
C ILE A 76 3.00 -23.97 -2.33
N LEU A 77 3.45 -23.61 -1.13
CA LEU A 77 3.71 -22.24 -0.72
C LEU A 77 5.21 -21.97 -0.79
N GLU A 78 5.57 -20.89 -1.44
CA GLU A 78 6.96 -20.45 -1.59
C GLU A 78 7.12 -19.05 -1.01
N ILE A 79 8.24 -18.80 -0.34
CA ILE A 79 8.59 -17.46 0.17
C ILE A 79 9.84 -16.99 -0.53
N PHE A 80 9.77 -15.79 -1.09
CA PHE A 80 10.86 -15.11 -1.78
C PHE A 80 11.32 -13.90 -0.98
N SER A 81 12.62 -13.63 -0.97
CA SER A 81 13.14 -12.37 -0.47
C SER A 81 13.04 -11.29 -1.56
N PHE A 82 12.77 -10.06 -1.13
CA PHE A 82 12.68 -8.91 -2.01
C PHE A 82 13.89 -7.99 -1.82
N ASP A 83 14.58 -7.67 -2.90
CA ASP A 83 15.64 -6.67 -2.91
C ASP A 83 15.08 -5.31 -3.39
N ALA A 84 15.08 -4.33 -2.48
CA ALA A 84 14.58 -2.99 -2.75
C ALA A 84 15.44 -2.22 -3.78
N LYS A 85 16.74 -2.54 -3.90
CA LYS A 85 17.65 -1.85 -4.83
C LYS A 85 17.36 -2.22 -6.27
N SER A 86 17.27 -3.51 -6.54
CA SER A 86 16.97 -4.05 -7.88
C SER A 86 15.46 -4.08 -8.16
N ALA A 87 14.61 -3.91 -7.14
CA ALA A 87 13.15 -4.13 -7.18
C ALA A 87 12.79 -5.51 -7.75
N SER A 88 13.53 -6.53 -7.34
CA SER A 88 13.36 -7.92 -7.81
C SER A 88 13.22 -8.89 -6.64
N LEU A 89 12.63 -10.02 -6.94
CA LEU A 89 12.56 -11.15 -6.00
C LEU A 89 13.80 -12.03 -6.17
N SER A 90 14.13 -12.78 -5.12
CA SER A 90 15.21 -13.77 -5.19
C SER A 90 14.93 -14.81 -6.28
N PRO A 91 15.96 -15.33 -6.97
CA PRO A 91 15.80 -16.29 -8.06
C PRO A 91 15.27 -17.66 -7.57
N SER A 92 15.45 -17.95 -6.29
CA SER A 92 14.96 -19.18 -5.64
C SER A 92 14.20 -18.84 -4.37
N PRO A 93 13.21 -19.65 -3.96
CA PRO A 93 12.52 -19.44 -2.70
C PRO A 93 13.47 -19.62 -1.51
N VAL A 94 13.32 -18.78 -0.49
CA VAL A 94 14.06 -18.89 0.78
C VAL A 94 13.42 -19.89 1.73
N ALA A 95 12.14 -20.20 1.55
CA ALA A 95 11.41 -21.26 2.25
C ALA A 95 10.28 -21.78 1.36
N GLU A 96 9.99 -23.07 1.50
CA GLU A 96 8.89 -23.72 0.78
C GLU A 96 8.15 -24.70 1.69
N CYS A 97 6.86 -24.91 1.43
CA CYS A 97 6.04 -25.88 2.15
C CYS A 97 4.99 -26.48 1.23
N VAL A 98 4.94 -27.82 1.17
CA VAL A 98 3.88 -28.53 0.45
C VAL A 98 2.58 -28.44 1.25
N ILE A 99 1.47 -28.21 0.56
CA ILE A 99 0.14 -28.05 1.17
C ILE A 99 -0.87 -29.02 0.58
N ASP A 100 -1.93 -29.29 1.37
CA ASP A 100 -3.03 -30.14 0.94
C ASP A 100 -4.10 -29.29 0.23
N GLY A 101 -4.04 -29.24 -1.09
CA GLY A 101 -4.98 -28.50 -1.94
C GLY A 101 -4.45 -27.14 -2.42
N ASP A 102 -4.98 -26.69 -3.55
CA ASP A 102 -4.53 -25.49 -4.21
C ASP A 102 -4.75 -24.24 -3.36
N PRO A 103 -3.73 -23.38 -3.22
CA PRO A 103 -3.86 -22.10 -2.51
C PRO A 103 -4.75 -21.16 -3.32
N LEU A 104 -5.70 -20.51 -2.65
CA LEU A 104 -6.69 -19.65 -3.28
C LEU A 104 -6.58 -18.19 -2.85
N GLY A 105 -6.01 -17.95 -1.68
CA GLY A 105 -5.82 -16.59 -1.13
C GLY A 105 -5.05 -16.62 0.17
N PHE A 106 -4.45 -15.49 0.52
CA PHE A 106 -3.69 -15.29 1.74
C PHE A 106 -4.24 -14.15 2.55
N ALA A 107 -4.09 -14.25 3.86
CA ALA A 107 -4.06 -13.12 4.78
C ALA A 107 -2.78 -13.23 5.62
N VAL A 108 -1.98 -12.20 5.61
CA VAL A 108 -0.75 -12.10 6.40
C VAL A 108 -1.05 -11.29 7.64
N HIS A 109 -0.70 -11.83 8.81
CA HIS A 109 -0.85 -11.12 10.07
C HIS A 109 0.12 -9.90 10.09
N PRO A 110 -0.25 -8.76 10.69
CA PRO A 110 0.57 -7.55 10.70
C PRO A 110 1.95 -7.69 11.36
N SER A 111 2.17 -8.74 12.19
CA SER A 111 3.52 -9.07 12.71
C SER A 111 4.45 -9.60 11.62
N GLY A 112 3.89 -10.18 10.55
CA GLY A 112 4.64 -10.85 9.49
C GLY A 112 5.08 -12.28 9.81
N ASP A 113 4.67 -12.84 10.96
CA ASP A 113 5.09 -14.19 11.38
C ASP A 113 4.03 -15.26 11.11
N GLU A 114 2.80 -14.85 10.82
CA GLU A 114 1.67 -15.76 10.63
C GLU A 114 0.95 -15.47 9.29
N ILE A 115 0.63 -16.53 8.58
CA ILE A 115 -0.03 -16.49 7.28
C ILE A 115 -1.20 -17.48 7.30
N VAL A 116 -2.40 -17.01 7.02
CA VAL A 116 -3.55 -17.86 6.79
C VAL A 116 -3.73 -18.06 5.29
N CYS A 117 -3.73 -19.30 4.86
CA CYS A 117 -3.95 -19.71 3.47
C CYS A 117 -5.32 -20.38 3.34
N SER A 118 -6.13 -19.93 2.38
CA SER A 118 -7.36 -20.63 2.02
C SER A 118 -7.12 -21.65 0.92
N THR A 119 -7.78 -22.80 1.05
CA THR A 119 -7.82 -23.87 0.06
C THR A 119 -9.28 -24.21 -0.30
N ALA A 120 -9.49 -25.20 -1.13
CA ALA A 120 -10.84 -25.67 -1.48
C ALA A 120 -11.61 -26.26 -0.28
N SER A 121 -10.91 -26.87 0.69
CA SER A 121 -11.49 -27.49 1.88
C SER A 121 -11.71 -26.54 3.04
N GLY A 122 -10.86 -25.52 3.17
CA GLY A 122 -10.91 -24.58 4.31
C GLY A 122 -9.66 -23.73 4.39
N CYS A 123 -9.25 -23.36 5.60
CA CYS A 123 -8.04 -22.55 5.84
C CYS A 123 -7.04 -23.29 6.71
N ARG A 124 -5.76 -23.03 6.46
CA ARG A 124 -4.63 -23.47 7.29
C ARG A 124 -3.78 -22.28 7.70
N LEU A 125 -3.24 -22.36 8.90
CA LEU A 125 -2.29 -21.39 9.44
C LEU A 125 -0.87 -21.86 9.17
N PHE A 126 -0.01 -20.94 8.75
CA PHE A 126 1.43 -21.15 8.58
C PHE A 126 2.19 -20.16 9.42
N GLU A 127 3.09 -20.66 10.27
CA GLU A 127 3.99 -19.84 11.06
C GLU A 127 5.36 -19.78 10.40
N LEU A 128 5.89 -18.55 10.33
CA LEU A 128 7.19 -18.27 9.76
C LEU A 128 8.22 -18.22 10.87
N GLN A 129 9.06 -19.24 10.99
CA GLN A 129 10.08 -19.36 12.04
C GLN A 129 11.49 -19.21 11.47
N GLY A 130 12.39 -18.62 12.27
CA GLY A 130 13.78 -18.40 11.87
C GLY A 130 14.02 -17.03 11.23
N HIS A 131 15.26 -16.78 10.83
CA HIS A 131 15.68 -15.52 10.18
C HIS A 131 16.52 -15.82 8.94
N ASP A 132 16.40 -14.97 7.94
CA ASP A 132 17.18 -14.95 6.69
C ASP A 132 17.45 -16.33 6.06
N SER A 133 18.61 -16.92 6.30
CA SER A 133 19.06 -18.17 5.67
C SER A 133 18.42 -19.46 6.26
N ASN A 134 17.75 -19.37 7.40
CA ASN A 134 17.12 -20.53 8.09
C ASN A 134 15.61 -20.35 8.27
N LEU A 135 14.96 -19.70 7.32
CA LEU A 135 13.52 -19.49 7.34
C LEU A 135 12.79 -20.82 7.10
N LYS A 136 11.81 -21.12 7.96
CA LYS A 136 10.96 -22.32 7.84
C LYS A 136 9.50 -21.92 7.93
N LEU A 137 8.68 -22.59 7.13
CA LEU A 137 7.25 -22.44 7.13
C LEU A 137 6.61 -23.67 7.79
N LEU A 138 5.96 -23.48 8.93
CA LEU A 138 5.33 -24.56 9.70
C LEU A 138 3.81 -24.45 9.59
N GLY A 139 3.18 -25.47 8.99
CA GLY A 139 1.73 -25.55 8.90
C GLY A 139 1.09 -26.00 10.21
N LYS A 140 0.03 -25.30 10.60
CA LYS A 140 -0.85 -25.65 11.73
C LYS A 140 -2.30 -25.69 11.29
N ASP A 141 -3.08 -26.56 11.90
CA ASP A 141 -4.51 -26.62 11.64
C ASP A 141 -5.25 -25.44 12.27
N LEU A 142 -6.12 -24.82 11.48
CA LEU A 142 -6.98 -23.73 11.92
C LEU A 142 -8.39 -24.29 12.16
N HIS A 143 -8.59 -24.97 13.30
CA HIS A 143 -9.79 -25.77 13.60
C HIS A 143 -11.13 -25.14 13.23
N PRO A 144 -11.43 -23.84 13.52
CA PRO A 144 -12.73 -23.25 13.16
C PRO A 144 -12.97 -23.17 11.65
N LEU A 145 -11.92 -23.18 10.83
CA LEU A 145 -11.99 -23.00 9.37
C LEU A 145 -11.43 -24.17 8.58
N GLN A 146 -10.97 -25.25 9.22
CA GLN A 146 -10.33 -26.39 8.56
C GLN A 146 -11.28 -27.12 7.60
N ALA A 147 -12.57 -27.18 7.95
CA ALA A 147 -13.61 -27.82 7.15
C ALA A 147 -14.73 -26.86 6.74
N ALA A 148 -14.48 -25.56 6.80
CA ALA A 148 -15.49 -24.53 6.49
C ALA A 148 -15.74 -24.34 4.99
N GLY A 149 -15.13 -25.18 4.14
CA GLY A 149 -15.20 -25.05 2.70
C GLY A 149 -14.39 -23.85 2.18
N ARG A 150 -14.53 -23.58 0.89
CA ARG A 150 -13.75 -22.56 0.20
C ARG A 150 -14.01 -21.16 0.74
N GLN A 151 -13.01 -20.56 1.37
CA GLN A 151 -13.02 -19.17 1.77
C GLN A 151 -12.49 -18.30 0.64
N LYS A 152 -13.26 -17.30 0.26
CA LYS A 152 -12.96 -16.42 -0.89
C LYS A 152 -12.14 -15.21 -0.46
N CYS A 153 -12.46 -14.65 0.70
CA CYS A 153 -11.84 -13.45 1.25
C CYS A 153 -11.31 -13.73 2.65
N LEU A 154 -10.10 -13.30 2.91
CA LEU A 154 -9.43 -13.39 4.21
C LEU A 154 -8.82 -12.02 4.50
N ALA A 155 -8.94 -11.53 5.74
CA ALA A 155 -8.28 -10.32 6.15
C ALA A 155 -7.97 -10.33 7.65
N PHE A 156 -6.83 -9.75 8.02
CA PHE A 156 -6.54 -9.35 9.39
C PHE A 156 -6.85 -7.86 9.59
N SER A 157 -7.27 -7.50 10.79
CA SER A 157 -7.30 -6.09 11.20
C SER A 157 -5.88 -5.52 11.24
N THR A 158 -5.77 -4.20 11.13
CA THR A 158 -4.46 -3.52 11.08
C THR A 158 -3.65 -3.71 12.37
N ASP A 159 -4.34 -3.86 13.50
CA ASP A 159 -3.74 -4.16 14.81
C ASP A 159 -3.47 -5.66 15.04
N GLY A 160 -3.94 -6.54 14.13
CA GLY A 160 -3.78 -7.98 14.23
C GLY A 160 -4.72 -8.65 15.25
N SER A 161 -5.59 -7.91 15.93
CA SER A 161 -6.46 -8.46 16.97
C SER A 161 -7.65 -9.25 16.44
N LYS A 162 -8.02 -9.06 15.16
CA LYS A 162 -9.18 -9.69 14.54
C LYS A 162 -8.80 -10.34 13.21
N PHE A 163 -9.41 -11.50 12.97
CA PHE A 163 -9.31 -12.21 11.69
C PHE A 163 -10.71 -12.41 11.12
N VAL A 164 -10.86 -12.15 9.83
CA VAL A 164 -12.15 -12.23 9.14
C VAL A 164 -12.06 -13.15 7.93
N SER A 165 -13.09 -13.99 7.74
CA SER A 165 -13.25 -14.82 6.56
C SER A 165 -14.64 -14.68 5.95
N GLY A 166 -14.67 -14.62 4.62
CA GLY A 166 -15.87 -14.64 3.79
C GLY A 166 -15.86 -15.81 2.83
N GLY A 167 -16.84 -16.70 2.97
CA GLY A 167 -16.89 -17.95 2.23
C GLY A 167 -17.65 -17.88 0.90
N MET A 168 -17.46 -18.88 0.04
CA MET A 168 -18.33 -19.13 -1.11
C MET A 168 -19.74 -19.53 -0.69
N ASP A 169 -19.88 -20.05 0.52
CA ASP A 169 -21.15 -20.38 1.20
C ASP A 169 -21.95 -19.12 1.60
N GLY A 170 -21.37 -17.94 1.47
CA GLY A 170 -21.97 -16.66 1.85
C GLY A 170 -21.89 -16.35 3.34
N HIS A 171 -21.21 -17.15 4.11
CA HIS A 171 -21.01 -16.94 5.55
C HIS A 171 -19.92 -15.91 5.82
N LEU A 172 -20.21 -14.94 6.67
CA LEU A 172 -19.24 -14.04 7.27
C LEU A 172 -18.86 -14.58 8.65
N ARG A 173 -17.55 -14.69 8.90
CA ARG A 173 -17.02 -15.13 10.19
C ARG A 173 -15.93 -14.15 10.63
N VAL A 174 -16.07 -13.65 11.85
CA VAL A 174 -15.09 -12.76 12.50
C VAL A 174 -14.61 -13.42 13.77
N PHE A 175 -13.33 -13.52 13.93
CA PHE A 175 -12.65 -14.13 15.06
C PHE A 175 -11.77 -13.13 15.78
N GLU A 176 -11.67 -13.27 17.07
CA GLU A 176 -10.61 -12.67 17.86
C GLU A 176 -9.30 -13.46 17.60
N TRP A 177 -8.21 -12.77 17.40
CA TRP A 177 -6.91 -13.39 17.15
C TRP A 177 -5.96 -13.18 18.34
N PRO A 178 -5.17 -14.16 18.78
CA PRO A 178 -5.05 -15.54 18.24
C PRO A 178 -6.01 -16.55 18.85
N SER A 179 -6.90 -16.15 19.77
CA SER A 179 -7.78 -17.07 20.54
C SER A 179 -8.77 -17.84 19.66
N LEU A 180 -9.06 -17.34 18.46
CA LEU A 180 -10.06 -17.87 17.53
C LEU A 180 -11.48 -17.89 18.13
N HIS A 181 -11.72 -17.09 19.17
CA HIS A 181 -13.05 -16.88 19.67
C HIS A 181 -13.93 -16.19 18.62
N VAL A 182 -15.13 -16.72 18.39
CA VAL A 182 -16.04 -16.18 17.37
C VAL A 182 -16.68 -14.89 17.90
N ILE A 183 -16.38 -13.75 17.27
CA ILE A 183 -17.02 -12.46 17.55
C ILE A 183 -18.35 -12.37 16.79
N LEU A 184 -18.32 -12.77 15.50
CA LEU A 184 -19.49 -12.70 14.62
C LEU A 184 -19.53 -13.91 13.70
N HIS A 185 -20.71 -14.51 13.57
CA HIS A 185 -21.01 -15.51 12.56
C HIS A 185 -22.37 -15.20 11.93
N GLU A 186 -22.35 -14.72 10.67
CA GLU A 186 -23.56 -14.41 9.91
C GLU A 186 -23.65 -15.35 8.70
N PRO A 187 -24.53 -16.37 8.76
CA PRO A 187 -24.63 -17.39 7.69
C PRO A 187 -25.32 -16.89 6.42
N LYS A 188 -25.99 -15.75 6.47
CA LYS A 188 -26.68 -15.15 5.31
C LYS A 188 -26.15 -13.77 4.96
N ALA A 189 -24.84 -13.57 5.17
CA ALA A 189 -24.20 -12.30 4.89
C ALA A 189 -24.29 -11.94 3.39
N HIS A 190 -24.06 -12.93 2.53
CA HIS A 190 -24.08 -12.77 1.08
C HIS A 190 -24.50 -14.07 0.38
N LYS A 191 -24.72 -14.02 -0.93
CA LYS A 191 -24.84 -15.22 -1.75
C LYS A 191 -23.51 -15.96 -1.85
N SER A 192 -22.43 -15.21 -2.07
CA SER A 192 -21.03 -15.65 -2.08
C SER A 192 -20.15 -14.41 -2.01
N PHE A 193 -19.12 -14.44 -1.20
CA PHE A 193 -18.19 -13.31 -1.07
C PHE A 193 -17.38 -13.10 -2.34
N ARG A 194 -17.08 -11.83 -2.64
CA ARG A 194 -16.19 -11.44 -3.73
C ARG A 194 -14.96 -10.70 -3.22
N ASP A 195 -15.16 -9.68 -2.38
CA ASP A 195 -14.10 -8.88 -1.79
C ASP A 195 -14.50 -8.39 -0.41
N MET A 196 -13.50 -8.01 0.41
CA MET A 196 -13.72 -7.61 1.79
C MET A 196 -12.53 -6.79 2.28
N ASP A 197 -12.80 -5.79 3.13
CA ASP A 197 -11.77 -5.03 3.82
C ASP A 197 -12.26 -4.56 5.20
N ILE A 198 -11.31 -4.39 6.14
CA ILE A 198 -11.54 -3.92 7.51
C ILE A 198 -11.06 -2.48 7.59
N SER A 199 -11.84 -1.62 8.27
CA SER A 199 -11.46 -0.23 8.53
C SER A 199 -10.21 -0.14 9.41
N LEU A 200 -9.50 1.00 9.33
CA LEU A 200 -8.25 1.20 10.06
C LEU A 200 -8.42 1.10 11.58
N ASP A 201 -9.56 1.55 12.11
CA ASP A 201 -9.95 1.47 13.53
C ASP A 201 -10.50 0.10 13.95
N SER A 202 -10.62 -0.86 13.01
CA SER A 202 -11.17 -2.19 13.24
C SER A 202 -12.65 -2.19 13.73
N GLU A 203 -13.40 -1.08 13.52
CA GLU A 203 -14.81 -0.98 13.89
C GLU A 203 -15.73 -1.49 12.79
N PHE A 204 -15.37 -1.23 11.52
CA PHE A 204 -16.21 -1.53 10.36
C PHE A 204 -15.59 -2.56 9.45
N LEU A 205 -16.43 -3.36 8.84
CA LEU A 205 -16.10 -4.28 7.77
C LEU A 205 -16.94 -3.92 6.53
N ALA A 206 -16.29 -3.74 5.40
CA ALA A 206 -16.94 -3.65 4.10
C ALA A 206 -16.83 -4.99 3.39
N SER A 207 -17.92 -5.45 2.80
CA SER A 207 -17.96 -6.71 2.06
C SER A 207 -18.75 -6.58 0.77
N THR A 208 -18.32 -7.28 -0.27
CA THR A 208 -19.01 -7.36 -1.56
C THR A 208 -19.33 -8.79 -1.92
N SER A 209 -20.36 -8.95 -2.73
CA SER A 209 -20.88 -10.25 -3.16
C SER A 209 -20.77 -10.41 -4.68
N THR A 210 -20.74 -11.64 -5.13
CA THR A 210 -20.77 -12.00 -6.55
C THR A 210 -22.05 -11.57 -7.27
N ASP A 211 -23.14 -11.30 -6.54
CA ASP A 211 -24.39 -10.72 -7.08
C ASP A 211 -24.31 -9.20 -7.26
N GLY A 212 -23.20 -8.58 -6.85
CA GLY A 212 -22.95 -7.13 -6.92
C GLY A 212 -23.47 -6.34 -5.73
N SER A 213 -24.05 -7.00 -4.72
CA SER A 213 -24.43 -6.34 -3.48
C SER A 213 -23.19 -6.03 -2.61
N ALA A 214 -23.24 -4.92 -1.87
CA ALA A 214 -22.20 -4.53 -0.92
C ALA A 214 -22.83 -4.09 0.40
N ARG A 215 -22.23 -4.53 1.50
CA ARG A 215 -22.71 -4.29 2.86
C ARG A 215 -21.59 -3.80 3.76
N ILE A 216 -21.97 -2.96 4.71
CA ILE A 216 -21.11 -2.53 5.81
C ILE A 216 -21.63 -3.17 7.09
N TRP A 217 -20.71 -3.68 7.88
CA TRP A 217 -20.96 -4.35 9.15
C TRP A 217 -20.25 -3.59 10.25
N LYS A 218 -20.89 -3.45 11.40
CA LYS A 218 -20.21 -3.03 12.61
C LYS A 218 -19.75 -4.28 13.34
N ILE A 219 -18.44 -4.46 13.45
CA ILE A 219 -17.83 -5.74 13.87
C ILE A 219 -18.28 -6.14 15.28
N ASN A 220 -18.27 -5.19 16.20
CA ASN A 220 -18.57 -5.47 17.61
C ASN A 220 -20.06 -5.77 17.87
N ASP A 221 -20.96 -5.19 17.07
CA ASP A 221 -22.40 -5.35 17.25
C ASP A 221 -22.95 -6.53 16.45
N GLY A 222 -22.15 -7.05 15.50
CA GLY A 222 -22.54 -8.18 14.67
C GLY A 222 -23.69 -7.92 13.68
N VAL A 223 -24.05 -6.66 13.47
CA VAL A 223 -25.25 -6.29 12.71
C VAL A 223 -24.83 -5.63 11.39
N PRO A 224 -25.52 -5.93 10.28
CA PRO A 224 -25.35 -5.16 9.06
C PRO A 224 -25.82 -3.72 9.29
N LEU A 225 -24.90 -2.76 9.11
CA LEU A 225 -25.19 -1.34 9.34
C LEU A 225 -25.95 -0.75 8.16
N ILE A 226 -25.46 -1.01 6.93
CA ILE A 226 -26.04 -0.45 5.72
C ILE A 226 -25.72 -1.29 4.47
N SER A 227 -26.61 -1.26 3.48
CA SER A 227 -26.33 -1.72 2.13
C SER A 227 -25.93 -0.54 1.26
N LEU A 228 -24.76 -0.62 0.61
CA LEU A 228 -24.26 0.42 -0.29
C LEU A 228 -24.91 0.35 -1.68
N THR A 229 -25.38 -0.84 -2.07
CA THR A 229 -26.05 -1.04 -3.36
C THR A 229 -27.47 -0.49 -3.30
N ARG A 230 -27.74 0.60 -4.02
CA ARG A 230 -29.05 1.28 -4.02
C ARG A 230 -29.94 0.87 -5.19
N ASN A 231 -29.33 0.53 -6.32
CA ASN A 231 -30.03 0.20 -7.56
C ASN A 231 -29.70 -1.22 -7.99
N SER A 232 -30.65 -1.92 -8.56
CA SER A 232 -30.49 -3.30 -9.06
C SER A 232 -29.55 -3.42 -10.26
N ASP A 233 -29.28 -2.32 -10.95
CA ASP A 233 -28.38 -2.23 -12.12
C ASP A 233 -26.94 -1.86 -11.79
N GLU A 234 -26.65 -1.53 -10.50
CA GLU A 234 -25.32 -1.25 -10.00
C GLU A 234 -24.71 -2.47 -9.30
N LYS A 235 -23.49 -2.84 -9.68
CA LYS A 235 -22.73 -3.89 -9.03
C LYS A 235 -21.48 -3.29 -8.42
N ILE A 236 -21.26 -3.57 -7.14
CA ILE A 236 -20.04 -3.19 -6.43
C ILE A 236 -19.14 -4.42 -6.36
N GLU A 237 -17.96 -4.34 -7.00
CA GLU A 237 -17.07 -5.48 -7.18
C GLU A 237 -16.00 -5.56 -6.10
N CYS A 238 -15.29 -4.46 -5.83
CA CYS A 238 -14.22 -4.39 -4.85
C CYS A 238 -14.42 -3.21 -3.92
N CYS A 239 -13.88 -3.32 -2.70
CA CYS A 239 -13.93 -2.27 -1.68
C CYS A 239 -12.62 -2.19 -0.89
N ARG A 240 -12.16 -0.97 -0.56
CA ARG A 240 -11.03 -0.72 0.34
C ARG A 240 -11.28 0.52 1.17
N PHE A 241 -11.06 0.41 2.47
CA PHE A 241 -11.06 1.56 3.37
C PHE A 241 -9.80 2.41 3.16
N SER A 242 -9.91 3.71 3.36
CA SER A 242 -8.74 4.59 3.42
C SER A 242 -7.82 4.17 4.57
N ARG A 243 -6.52 4.35 4.36
CA ARG A 243 -5.49 4.13 5.39
C ARG A 243 -4.97 5.46 5.96
N ASP A 244 -5.52 6.58 5.52
CA ASP A 244 -5.29 7.91 6.08
C ASP A 244 -6.22 8.12 7.27
N GLY A 245 -5.66 8.16 8.48
CA GLY A 245 -6.42 8.35 9.72
C GLY A 245 -7.12 9.70 9.85
N THR A 246 -6.81 10.66 8.97
CA THR A 246 -7.41 12.02 9.01
C THR A 246 -8.72 12.11 8.23
N LYS A 247 -8.93 11.24 7.23
CA LYS A 247 -10.10 11.26 6.35
C LYS A 247 -10.60 9.85 6.09
N PRO A 248 -11.59 9.40 6.86
CA PRO A 248 -12.13 8.06 6.74
C PRO A 248 -13.04 7.95 5.50
N PHE A 249 -12.53 7.34 4.43
CA PHE A 249 -13.25 7.07 3.20
C PHE A 249 -13.30 5.57 2.90
N LEU A 250 -14.30 5.17 2.11
CA LEU A 250 -14.39 3.85 1.49
C LEU A 250 -14.36 4.02 -0.03
N PHE A 251 -13.40 3.37 -0.68
CA PHE A 251 -13.28 3.30 -2.13
C PHE A 251 -13.94 2.02 -2.63
N CYS A 252 -14.83 2.14 -3.60
CA CYS A 252 -15.45 0.98 -4.22
C CYS A 252 -15.40 1.08 -5.75
N THR A 253 -15.24 -0.05 -6.40
CA THR A 253 -15.42 -0.14 -7.85
C THR A 253 -16.86 -0.48 -8.14
N VAL A 254 -17.52 0.38 -8.89
CA VAL A 254 -18.95 0.25 -9.23
C VAL A 254 -19.09 0.04 -10.73
N GLN A 255 -19.73 -1.04 -11.11
CA GLN A 255 -20.09 -1.32 -12.49
C GLN A 255 -21.60 -1.05 -12.71
N LYS A 256 -21.92 -0.26 -13.73
CA LYS A 256 -23.28 0.00 -14.19
C LYS A 256 -23.34 -0.24 -15.70
N GLY A 257 -23.89 -1.37 -16.10
CA GLY A 257 -23.81 -1.83 -17.49
C GLY A 257 -22.35 -1.95 -17.95
N ASN A 258 -21.98 -1.24 -19.03
CA ASN A 258 -20.61 -1.23 -19.55
C ASN A 258 -19.69 -0.13 -18.93
N LYS A 259 -20.22 0.65 -18.00
CA LYS A 259 -19.46 1.72 -17.35
C LYS A 259 -18.91 1.23 -16.01
N VAL A 260 -17.61 1.43 -15.80
CA VAL A 260 -16.93 1.15 -14.55
C VAL A 260 -16.40 2.45 -14.00
N VAL A 261 -16.68 2.71 -12.73
CA VAL A 261 -16.22 3.90 -12.00
C VAL A 261 -15.68 3.51 -10.62
N THR A 262 -14.72 4.25 -10.15
CA THR A 262 -14.31 4.20 -8.73
C THR A 262 -15.09 5.26 -7.99
N ALA A 263 -15.87 4.85 -7.03
CA ALA A 263 -16.71 5.72 -6.21
C ALA A 263 -16.15 5.81 -4.80
N VAL A 264 -16.38 6.94 -4.15
CA VAL A 264 -15.90 7.26 -2.80
C VAL A 264 -17.09 7.51 -1.90
N TRP A 265 -17.12 6.84 -0.76
CA TRP A 265 -18.09 7.06 0.32
C TRP A 265 -17.41 7.67 1.54
N ASP A 266 -18.11 8.56 2.20
CA ASP A 266 -17.75 9.05 3.53
C ASP A 266 -18.21 8.02 4.57
N ILE A 267 -17.30 7.57 5.43
CA ILE A 267 -17.61 6.56 6.46
C ILE A 267 -18.49 7.14 7.58
N SER A 268 -18.41 8.43 7.87
CA SER A 268 -19.20 9.05 8.93
C SER A 268 -20.69 9.12 8.60
N THR A 269 -21.02 9.33 7.33
CA THR A 269 -22.41 9.50 6.85
C THR A 269 -22.88 8.36 5.97
N TRP A 270 -21.97 7.51 5.50
CA TRP A 270 -22.20 6.45 4.51
C TRP A 270 -22.84 6.97 3.20
N ASN A 271 -22.60 8.24 2.89
CA ASN A 271 -23.03 8.84 1.66
C ASN A 271 -21.93 8.79 0.60
N LYS A 272 -22.35 8.57 -0.64
CA LYS A 272 -21.46 8.65 -1.79
C LYS A 272 -21.08 10.11 -2.03
N ILE A 273 -19.80 10.43 -1.90
CA ILE A 273 -19.27 11.80 -2.08
C ILE A 273 -19.04 12.08 -3.56
N GLY A 274 -18.47 11.12 -4.29
CA GLY A 274 -18.10 11.30 -5.68
C GLY A 274 -17.74 9.99 -6.38
N TYR A 275 -17.42 10.12 -7.66
CA TYR A 275 -16.92 9.01 -8.46
C TYR A 275 -16.02 9.51 -9.58
N LYS A 276 -15.08 8.68 -10.02
CA LYS A 276 -14.20 8.95 -11.16
C LYS A 276 -14.07 7.72 -12.06
N LYS A 277 -14.09 7.91 -13.36
CA LYS A 277 -13.81 6.86 -14.33
C LYS A 277 -12.29 6.78 -14.50
N LEU A 278 -11.70 5.72 -13.99
CA LEU A 278 -10.26 5.46 -14.04
C LEU A 278 -9.91 4.43 -15.10
N LEU A 279 -10.60 3.31 -15.11
CA LEU A 279 -10.44 2.25 -16.11
C LEU A 279 -11.65 2.19 -17.06
N ARG A 280 -11.43 1.66 -18.26
CA ARG A 280 -12.49 1.39 -19.23
C ARG A 280 -13.05 -0.03 -19.12
N LYS A 281 -12.28 -0.92 -18.49
CA LYS A 281 -12.57 -2.35 -18.34
C LYS A 281 -13.00 -2.67 -16.91
N PRO A 282 -13.69 -3.78 -16.66
CA PRO A 282 -14.02 -4.22 -15.32
C PRO A 282 -12.76 -4.38 -14.45
N VAL A 283 -12.87 -3.94 -13.21
CA VAL A 283 -11.80 -4.05 -12.21
C VAL A 283 -11.91 -5.40 -11.53
N SER A 284 -10.84 -6.17 -11.54
CA SER A 284 -10.77 -7.48 -10.87
C SER A 284 -10.34 -7.35 -9.42
N ASN A 285 -9.42 -6.44 -9.15
CA ASN A 285 -8.82 -6.24 -7.83
C ASN A 285 -8.57 -4.76 -7.54
N LEU A 286 -8.65 -4.41 -6.26
CA LEU A 286 -8.40 -3.08 -5.73
C LEU A 286 -7.46 -3.21 -4.52
N SER A 287 -6.44 -2.36 -4.44
CA SER A 287 -5.53 -2.30 -3.30
C SER A 287 -5.23 -0.85 -2.95
N ILE A 288 -4.94 -0.59 -1.69
CA ILE A 288 -4.54 0.72 -1.20
C ILE A 288 -3.17 0.63 -0.52
N SER A 289 -2.32 1.62 -0.74
CA SER A 289 -1.02 1.68 -0.08
C SER A 289 -1.17 1.88 1.44
N LEU A 290 -0.21 1.38 2.22
CA LEU A 290 -0.26 1.45 3.68
C LEU A 290 -0.29 2.90 4.20
N ASP A 291 0.34 3.84 3.46
CA ASP A 291 0.32 5.28 3.76
C ASP A 291 -0.97 5.98 3.29
N GLY A 292 -1.90 5.26 2.67
CA GLY A 292 -3.17 5.79 2.17
C GLY A 292 -3.07 6.71 0.95
N LYS A 293 -1.87 6.91 0.37
CA LYS A 293 -1.65 7.89 -0.70
C LYS A 293 -2.00 7.37 -2.09
N TYR A 294 -1.91 6.07 -2.32
CA TYR A 294 -2.08 5.46 -3.63
C TYR A 294 -3.11 4.35 -3.61
N LEU A 295 -3.92 4.32 -4.66
CA LEU A 295 -4.92 3.29 -4.93
C LEU A 295 -4.53 2.57 -6.22
N ALA A 296 -4.38 1.25 -6.20
CA ALA A 296 -4.08 0.43 -7.35
C ALA A 296 -5.32 -0.34 -7.80
N LEU A 297 -5.58 -0.32 -9.09
CA LEU A 297 -6.68 -1.04 -9.73
C LEU A 297 -6.10 -2.01 -10.76
N GLY A 298 -6.43 -3.28 -10.60
CA GLY A 298 -6.15 -4.32 -11.58
C GLY A 298 -7.38 -4.61 -12.43
N SER A 299 -7.21 -4.79 -13.74
CA SER A 299 -8.30 -5.09 -14.65
C SER A 299 -8.36 -6.56 -15.02
N ASN A 300 -9.51 -6.98 -15.58
CA ASN A 300 -9.67 -8.31 -16.14
C ASN A 300 -8.82 -8.57 -17.41
N ASP A 301 -8.26 -7.52 -18.00
CA ASP A 301 -7.43 -7.61 -19.21
C ASP A 301 -5.92 -7.46 -18.91
N GLY A 302 -5.52 -7.49 -17.62
CA GLY A 302 -4.13 -7.38 -17.21
C GLY A 302 -3.57 -5.96 -17.17
N ASP A 303 -4.42 -4.92 -17.26
CA ASP A 303 -3.99 -3.54 -17.07
C ASP A 303 -3.90 -3.21 -15.58
N ILE A 304 -2.88 -2.42 -15.21
CA ILE A 304 -2.72 -1.87 -13.87
C ILE A 304 -2.78 -0.34 -13.95
N CYS A 305 -3.60 0.25 -13.12
CA CYS A 305 -3.74 1.68 -12.96
C CYS A 305 -3.49 2.06 -11.50
N VAL A 306 -2.52 2.94 -11.24
CA VAL A 306 -2.28 3.50 -9.90
C VAL A 306 -2.66 4.96 -9.88
N VAL A 307 -3.37 5.35 -8.85
CA VAL A 307 -4.01 6.65 -8.69
C VAL A 307 -3.56 7.29 -7.39
N GLU A 308 -3.23 8.57 -7.42
CA GLU A 308 -3.06 9.35 -6.20
C GLU A 308 -4.42 9.64 -5.56
N VAL A 309 -4.62 9.17 -4.33
CA VAL A 309 -5.91 9.26 -3.62
C VAL A 309 -6.40 10.70 -3.45
N LYS A 310 -5.50 11.62 -3.09
CA LYS A 310 -5.85 13.02 -2.80
C LYS A 310 -6.48 13.76 -3.99
N LYS A 311 -5.98 13.50 -5.21
CA LYS A 311 -6.46 14.14 -6.43
C LYS A 311 -7.30 13.22 -7.29
N MET A 312 -7.30 11.92 -6.98
CA MET A 312 -7.87 10.87 -7.83
C MET A 312 -7.30 10.91 -9.26
N GLU A 313 -6.02 11.27 -9.40
CA GLU A 313 -5.33 11.35 -10.69
C GLU A 313 -4.44 10.12 -10.91
N ILE A 314 -4.40 9.66 -12.15
CA ILE A 314 -3.58 8.50 -12.53
C ILE A 314 -2.12 8.95 -12.51
N CYS A 315 -1.32 8.31 -11.66
CA CYS A 315 0.11 8.56 -11.54
C CYS A 315 0.96 7.47 -12.23
N HIS A 316 0.40 6.27 -12.41
CA HIS A 316 1.09 5.19 -13.12
C HIS A 316 0.08 4.33 -13.87
N TRP A 317 0.43 3.92 -15.11
CA TRP A 317 -0.41 3.04 -15.92
C TRP A 317 0.44 2.05 -16.71
N SER A 318 0.25 0.77 -16.43
CA SER A 318 0.84 -0.33 -17.18
C SER A 318 -0.25 -1.09 -17.94
N LYS A 319 -0.19 -1.04 -19.27
CA LYS A 319 -1.15 -1.74 -20.13
C LYS A 319 -0.70 -3.16 -20.38
N LYS A 320 -1.64 -4.10 -20.27
CA LYS A 320 -1.45 -5.52 -20.58
C LYS A 320 -0.22 -6.13 -19.92
N LEU A 321 0.09 -5.71 -18.70
CA LEU A 321 1.23 -6.21 -17.95
C LEU A 321 1.19 -7.74 -17.83
N HIS A 322 0.00 -8.31 -17.68
CA HIS A 322 -0.26 -9.74 -17.65
C HIS A 322 -0.85 -10.26 -18.99
N LEU A 323 -0.42 -9.68 -20.11
CA LEU A 323 -0.72 -10.11 -21.49
C LEU A 323 -2.20 -10.42 -21.78
N GLY A 324 -3.09 -9.64 -21.20
CA GLY A 324 -4.54 -9.75 -21.45
C GLY A 324 -5.26 -10.77 -20.56
N THR A 325 -4.59 -11.27 -19.48
CA THR A 325 -5.21 -12.14 -18.49
C THR A 325 -5.66 -11.36 -17.27
N CYS A 326 -6.66 -11.88 -16.56
CA CYS A 326 -7.20 -11.26 -15.36
C CYS A 326 -6.15 -11.22 -14.25
N ILE A 327 -6.01 -10.06 -13.60
CA ILE A 327 -5.20 -9.90 -12.39
C ILE A 327 -5.92 -10.58 -11.23
N SER A 328 -5.26 -11.57 -10.62
CA SER A 328 -5.81 -12.35 -9.51
C SER A 328 -5.55 -11.72 -8.15
N SER A 329 -4.40 -11.08 -7.95
CA SER A 329 -4.13 -10.25 -6.77
C SER A 329 -3.28 -9.05 -7.11
N ILE A 330 -3.40 -8.00 -6.31
CA ILE A 330 -2.62 -6.78 -6.43
C ILE A 330 -2.39 -6.21 -5.04
N GLU A 331 -1.12 -5.98 -4.68
CA GLU A 331 -0.76 -5.49 -3.35
C GLU A 331 0.42 -4.51 -3.40
N PHE A 332 0.35 -3.45 -2.61
CA PHE A 332 1.47 -2.55 -2.40
C PHE A 332 2.49 -3.14 -1.43
N CYS A 333 3.76 -2.96 -1.71
CA CYS A 333 4.80 -3.25 -0.75
C CYS A 333 4.66 -2.31 0.47
N PRO A 334 4.70 -2.85 1.70
CA PRO A 334 4.54 -2.03 2.90
C PRO A 334 5.68 -1.03 3.15
N THR A 335 6.87 -1.32 2.61
CA THR A 335 8.09 -0.55 2.88
C THR A 335 8.56 0.29 1.70
N GLU A 336 8.25 -0.12 0.47
CA GLU A 336 8.75 0.46 -0.76
C GLU A 336 7.62 0.86 -1.72
N ARG A 337 7.93 1.74 -2.66
CA ARG A 337 6.99 2.15 -3.72
C ARG A 337 6.96 1.14 -4.87
N VAL A 338 6.56 -0.06 -4.52
CA VAL A 338 6.53 -1.20 -5.41
C VAL A 338 5.17 -1.88 -5.31
N LEU A 339 4.68 -2.36 -6.42
CA LEU A 339 3.42 -3.07 -6.53
C LEU A 339 3.68 -4.51 -6.97
N LEU A 340 3.14 -5.45 -6.23
CA LEU A 340 3.10 -6.87 -6.60
C LEU A 340 1.76 -7.15 -7.28
N SER A 341 1.79 -7.76 -8.45
CA SER A 341 0.59 -8.19 -9.16
C SER A 341 0.75 -9.64 -9.61
N THR A 342 -0.33 -10.41 -9.54
CA THR A 342 -0.33 -11.80 -9.98
C THR A 342 -1.41 -12.08 -11.00
N SER A 343 -1.16 -13.07 -11.83
CA SER A 343 -2.13 -13.64 -12.75
C SER A 343 -1.95 -15.15 -12.78
N SER A 344 -3.06 -15.86 -12.85
CA SER A 344 -3.06 -17.33 -12.87
C SER A 344 -2.30 -17.96 -14.05
N GLN A 345 -2.04 -17.19 -15.11
CA GLN A 345 -1.35 -17.66 -16.31
C GLN A 345 0.11 -17.20 -16.40
N TRP A 346 0.42 -16.00 -15.89
CA TRP A 346 1.69 -15.31 -16.08
C TRP A 346 2.51 -15.11 -14.81
N GLY A 347 2.08 -15.72 -13.72
CA GLY A 347 2.80 -15.67 -12.46
C GLY A 347 2.74 -14.31 -11.76
N ALA A 348 3.79 -13.94 -11.05
CA ALA A 348 3.90 -12.73 -10.26
C ALA A 348 4.85 -11.72 -10.89
N ILE A 349 4.45 -10.47 -10.94
CA ILE A 349 5.24 -9.35 -11.47
C ILE A 349 5.37 -8.27 -10.40
N VAL A 350 6.59 -7.81 -10.20
CA VAL A 350 6.92 -6.69 -9.31
C VAL A 350 7.13 -5.44 -10.17
N THR A 351 6.34 -4.40 -9.92
CA THR A 351 6.37 -3.14 -10.68
C THR A 351 6.82 -2.00 -9.78
N ARG A 352 7.91 -1.34 -10.12
CA ARG A 352 8.35 -0.13 -9.43
C ARG A 352 7.50 1.07 -9.86
N LEU A 353 6.97 1.81 -8.89
CA LEU A 353 6.16 2.98 -9.18
C LEU A 353 7.06 4.22 -9.32
N THR A 354 6.99 4.86 -10.48
CA THR A 354 7.65 6.13 -10.76
C THR A 354 6.79 7.29 -10.23
N VAL A 355 6.64 7.37 -8.92
CA VAL A 355 5.91 8.47 -8.28
C VAL A 355 6.88 9.45 -7.64
N PRO A 356 6.56 10.76 -7.62
CA PRO A 356 7.44 11.75 -7.00
C PRO A 356 7.76 11.36 -5.55
N ALA A 357 9.03 11.49 -5.19
CA ALA A 357 9.42 11.28 -3.81
C ALA A 357 8.79 12.38 -2.94
N ASP A 358 8.18 11.98 -1.82
CA ASP A 358 7.73 12.97 -0.84
C ASP A 358 8.94 13.69 -0.27
N TRP A 359 8.82 15.00 -0.19
CA TRP A 359 9.83 15.81 0.50
C TRP A 359 9.80 15.44 1.97
N LYS A 360 10.94 15.05 2.52
CA LYS A 360 11.08 14.84 3.96
C LYS A 360 10.89 16.19 4.66
N GLU A 361 10.27 16.21 5.82
CA GLU A 361 9.97 17.45 6.56
C GLU A 361 11.19 18.36 6.70
N TRP A 362 12.36 17.81 7.01
CA TRP A 362 13.60 18.57 7.10
C TRP A 362 14.02 19.24 5.79
N GLN A 363 13.69 18.67 4.63
CA GLN A 363 13.97 19.26 3.31
C GLN A 363 13.08 20.49 3.08
N ILE A 364 11.83 20.43 3.54
CA ILE A 364 10.90 21.56 3.51
C ILE A 364 11.43 22.69 4.40
N TYR A 365 11.90 22.36 5.62
CA TYR A 365 12.49 23.34 6.53
C TYR A 365 13.77 23.98 5.96
N LEU A 366 14.64 23.17 5.33
CA LEU A 366 15.84 23.71 4.66
C LEU A 366 15.49 24.62 3.50
N LEU A 367 14.48 24.29 2.69
CA LEU A 367 14.00 25.15 1.61
C LEU A 367 13.43 26.46 2.16
N LEU A 368 12.62 26.41 3.21
CA LEU A 368 12.05 27.60 3.84
C LEU A 368 13.17 28.47 4.45
N LEU A 369 14.15 27.86 5.12
CA LEU A 369 15.32 28.57 5.65
C LEU A 369 16.13 29.23 4.51
N GLY A 370 16.35 28.52 3.42
CA GLY A 370 17.05 29.06 2.23
C GLY A 370 16.30 30.25 1.62
N LEU A 371 14.99 30.16 1.49
CA LEU A 371 14.15 31.26 1.02
C LEU A 371 14.18 32.47 1.98
N PHE A 372 14.17 32.21 3.28
CA PHE A 372 14.27 33.26 4.29
C PHE A 372 15.63 33.97 4.22
N LEU A 373 16.74 33.23 4.13
CA LEU A 373 18.07 33.82 3.97
C LEU A 373 18.20 34.60 2.66
N ALA A 374 17.68 34.06 1.55
CA ALA A 374 17.66 34.77 0.27
C ALA A 374 16.85 36.06 0.36
N SER A 375 15.73 36.05 1.07
CA SER A 375 14.92 37.26 1.35
C SER A 375 15.69 38.31 2.15
N LEU A 376 16.46 37.90 3.17
CA LEU A 376 17.30 38.79 3.96
C LEU A 376 18.40 39.44 3.10
N VAL A 377 19.07 38.62 2.27
CA VAL A 377 20.10 39.13 1.34
C VAL A 377 19.49 40.10 0.35
N LEU A 378 18.35 39.76 -0.23
CA LEU A 378 17.64 40.66 -1.17
C LEU A 378 17.24 41.98 -0.48
N PHE A 379 16.71 41.89 0.74
CA PHE A 379 16.37 43.09 1.54
C PHE A 379 17.62 43.94 1.81
N TYR A 380 18.74 43.31 2.18
CA TYR A 380 20.00 44.00 2.41
C TYR A 380 20.50 44.74 1.15
N VAL A 381 20.50 44.05 -0.02
CA VAL A 381 20.90 44.62 -1.29
C VAL A 381 20.00 45.80 -1.69
N ILE A 382 18.67 45.65 -1.52
CA ILE A 382 17.72 46.74 -1.78
C ILE A 382 17.96 47.91 -0.82
N TYR A 383 18.22 47.62 0.46
CA TYR A 383 18.49 48.66 1.47
C TYR A 383 19.80 49.44 1.17
N GLU A 384 20.89 48.73 0.85
CA GLU A 384 22.18 49.38 0.49
C GLU A 384 22.07 50.18 -0.82
N ASN A 385 21.28 49.71 -1.79
CA ASN A 385 21.06 50.44 -3.06
C ASN A 385 19.83 51.38 -3.03
N SER A 386 19.18 51.53 -1.88
CA SER A 386 17.93 52.33 -1.77
C SER A 386 18.13 53.81 -2.05
N ASP A 387 19.36 54.33 -1.84
CA ASP A 387 19.67 55.73 -2.19
C ASP A 387 19.57 55.99 -3.70
N SER A 388 19.82 54.97 -4.53
CA SER A 388 19.61 55.04 -5.98
C SER A 388 18.15 54.89 -6.39
N PHE A 389 17.33 54.23 -5.57
CA PHE A 389 15.94 53.92 -5.89
C PHE A 389 14.97 55.03 -5.37
N TRP A 390 15.34 55.70 -4.25
CA TRP A 390 14.54 56.77 -3.64
C TRP A 390 14.93 58.17 -4.13
N ASN A 391 16.06 58.32 -4.84
CA ASN A 391 16.46 59.56 -5.50
C ASN A 391 15.70 59.74 -6.83
N PHE A 392 14.37 59.68 -6.80
CA PHE A 392 13.58 60.37 -7.80
C PHE A 392 13.77 61.89 -7.59
N PRO A 393 13.79 62.69 -8.66
CA PRO A 393 14.30 64.05 -8.65
C PRO A 393 13.33 65.04 -7.97
N LEU A 394 13.21 64.95 -6.68
CA LEU A 394 12.45 65.87 -5.82
C LEU A 394 13.29 66.17 -4.56
N GLY A 395 14.20 67.12 -4.69
CA GLY A 395 14.80 67.79 -3.56
C GLY A 395 16.10 67.24 -3.03
N SER A 396 17.17 67.95 -3.20
CA SER A 396 18.57 67.71 -2.96
C SER A 396 19.03 67.80 -1.49
N ASP A 397 18.23 67.59 -0.49
CA ASP A 397 18.67 67.74 0.92
C ASP A 397 18.09 66.64 1.82
N GLN A 398 18.53 65.36 1.63
CA GLN A 398 18.36 64.35 2.66
C GLN A 398 19.72 63.86 3.16
N PRO A 399 19.93 63.76 4.49
CA PRO A 399 21.17 63.25 5.05
C PRO A 399 21.36 61.75 4.68
N ALA A 400 22.56 61.41 4.27
CA ALA A 400 22.93 60.04 3.92
C ALA A 400 22.62 59.07 5.08
N ARG A 401 21.90 57.98 4.79
CA ARG A 401 21.59 56.95 5.80
C ARG A 401 22.86 56.26 6.23
N PRO A 402 23.05 55.99 7.56
CA PRO A 402 24.19 55.21 8.04
C PRO A 402 24.09 53.77 7.53
N SER A 403 25.19 53.25 6.94
CA SER A 403 25.21 51.86 6.49
C SER A 403 25.15 50.92 7.71
N LEU A 404 24.35 49.86 7.64
CA LEU A 404 24.15 48.91 8.73
C LEU A 404 25.46 48.25 9.17
N LEU A 405 26.45 48.06 8.27
CA LEU A 405 27.77 47.52 8.58
C LEU A 405 28.61 48.45 9.45
N LYS A 406 28.44 49.77 9.38
CA LYS A 406 29.16 50.72 10.24
C LYS A 406 28.59 50.82 11.64
N THR A 407 27.31 50.46 11.83
CA THR A 407 26.65 50.52 13.14
C THR A 407 27.09 49.37 14.05
N PHE A 408 27.57 48.26 13.51
CA PHE A 408 28.11 47.15 14.28
C PHE A 408 29.62 47.21 14.54
N ALA A 409 30.34 48.19 13.96
CA ALA A 409 31.78 48.32 14.07
C ALA A 409 32.21 49.51 14.96
N SER A 410 31.31 50.24 15.61
CA SER A 410 31.66 51.29 16.58
C SER A 410 31.86 50.69 17.96
N ASP A 411 33.14 50.53 18.32
CA ASP A 411 33.64 50.21 19.65
C ASP A 411 33.16 51.21 20.70
N PRO A 412 32.86 50.78 21.90
CA PRO A 412 32.55 51.64 23.00
C PRO A 412 33.85 52.10 23.74
N GLN A 413 34.52 53.13 23.27
CA GLN A 413 35.51 53.86 24.12
C GLN A 413 35.46 55.36 23.81
N ALA A 414 34.97 56.10 24.75
CA ALA A 414 35.54 57.26 25.40
C ALA A 414 34.46 58.01 26.18
N VAL A 415 34.41 57.71 27.42
CA VAL A 415 33.96 58.62 28.45
C VAL A 415 35.11 59.63 28.59
N ASP A 416 34.88 60.85 28.29
CA ASP A 416 35.63 61.95 28.91
C ASP A 416 34.69 63.06 29.37
N ASP A 417 34.89 63.28 30.59
CA ASP A 417 34.37 64.19 31.55
C ASP A 417 34.65 65.65 31.08
N GLN A 418 33.71 66.53 31.18
CA GLN A 418 33.90 67.86 31.75
C GLN A 418 32.58 68.69 31.80
N SER A 419 32.09 68.71 32.98
CA SER A 419 31.52 69.84 33.76
C SER A 419 31.27 71.18 33.02
N VAL A 420 30.24 71.81 33.54
CA VAL A 420 30.07 73.23 33.94
C VAL A 420 28.96 74.01 33.23
N TRP A 421 28.04 74.35 34.10
CA TRP A 421 26.97 75.40 34.14
C TRP A 421 25.65 75.01 33.56
#